data_355c8fbf0ef8642fc2b21b3a2dac5db9
#
_entry.id   355c8fbf0ef8642fc2b21b3a2dac5db9
#
_cell.length_a   1.000
_cell.length_b   1.000
_cell.length_c   1.000
_cell.angle_alpha   90.00
_cell.angle_beta   90.00
_cell.angle_gamma   90.00
#
_symmetry.space_group_name_H-M   'P 1'
#
loop_
_entity.id
_entity.type
_entity.pdbx_description
1 polymer ?
#
loop_
_entity_poly.entity_id
_entity_poly.type
_entity_poly.pdbx_seq_one_letter_code
_entity_poly.pdbx_strand_id
1 'polypeptide(L)'
;MFLRAVQLVDACRRFLGITPEEIAEAGHNRVATRWLASVLKASSALADSPKETEMRFLAAKVAREFGLRLEEQVEFHADGRLLTRADLGFPEARLALFYDGIHHEEQKQRIYDNTVDRELAVQQWTTLRYTQNTLGVLVGQLRVILTQRGFVRIDNKKI
;
A
#
# COMPACT_ATOMS: atom_id res chain seq x y z
N MET A 1 16.91 -2.12 -8.52
CA MET A 1 17.32 -0.70 -8.36
C MET A 1 16.12 0.26 -8.31
N PHE A 2 15.13 0.16 -9.21
CA PHE A 2 13.97 1.09 -9.27
C PHE A 2 13.18 1.19 -7.96
N LEU A 3 12.71 0.07 -7.39
CA LEU A 3 11.95 0.08 -6.13
C LEU A 3 12.70 0.77 -4.98
N ARG A 4 14.03 0.53 -4.86
CA ARG A 4 14.81 1.19 -3.80
C ARG A 4 14.90 2.71 -3.98
N ALA A 5 14.94 3.19 -5.22
CA ALA A 5 14.90 4.62 -5.49
C ALA A 5 13.54 5.22 -5.11
N VAL A 6 12.44 4.52 -5.42
CA VAL A 6 11.11 4.96 -4.99
C VAL A 6 11.00 4.96 -3.46
N GLN A 7 11.47 3.93 -2.78
CA GLN A 7 11.49 3.87 -1.31
C GLN A 7 12.25 5.05 -0.68
N LEU A 8 13.39 5.43 -1.27
CA LEU A 8 14.15 6.59 -0.82
C LEU A 8 13.39 7.89 -1.05
N VAL A 9 12.81 8.06 -2.23
CA VAL A 9 12.01 9.24 -2.56
C VAL A 9 10.77 9.33 -1.68
N ASP A 10 10.07 8.22 -1.44
CA ASP A 10 8.93 8.17 -0.51
C ASP A 10 9.35 8.66 0.88
N ALA A 11 10.47 8.15 1.40
CA ALA A 11 11.00 8.58 2.70
C ALA A 11 11.36 10.08 2.72
N CYS A 12 12.01 10.60 1.68
CA CYS A 12 12.31 12.03 1.57
C CYS A 12 11.03 12.89 1.57
N ARG A 13 10.03 12.47 0.83
CA ARG A 13 8.73 13.16 0.76
C ARG A 13 7.97 13.08 2.09
N ARG A 14 7.95 11.90 2.70
CA ARG A 14 7.19 11.64 3.93
C ARG A 14 7.79 12.33 5.14
N PHE A 15 9.09 12.17 5.37
CA PHE A 15 9.73 12.58 6.61
C PHE A 15 10.43 13.94 6.54
N LEU A 16 10.83 14.36 5.34
CA LEU A 16 11.53 15.64 5.14
C LEU A 16 10.67 16.69 4.43
N GLY A 17 9.47 16.31 3.96
CA GLY A 17 8.57 17.23 3.25
C GLY A 17 9.11 17.69 1.89
N ILE A 18 10.12 17.00 1.32
CA ILE A 18 10.73 17.38 0.04
C ILE A 18 9.74 17.09 -1.08
N THR A 19 9.50 18.08 -1.94
CA THR A 19 8.59 17.94 -3.07
C THR A 19 9.20 17.18 -4.24
N PRO A 20 8.39 16.60 -5.13
CA PRO A 20 8.89 15.98 -6.37
C PRO A 20 9.67 16.96 -7.24
N GLU A 21 9.29 18.24 -7.26
CA GLU A 21 9.92 19.30 -8.03
C GLU A 21 11.33 19.59 -7.50
N GLU A 22 11.51 19.69 -6.19
CA GLU A 22 12.82 19.87 -5.56
C GLU A 22 13.75 18.69 -5.83
N ILE A 23 13.21 17.45 -5.80
CA ILE A 23 13.98 16.25 -6.14
C ILE A 23 14.37 16.25 -7.62
N ALA A 24 13.46 16.66 -8.51
CA ALA A 24 13.74 16.77 -9.95
C ALA A 24 14.84 17.81 -10.24
N GLU A 25 14.78 18.95 -9.58
CA GLU A 25 15.80 20.01 -9.69
C GLU A 25 17.16 19.52 -9.19
N ALA A 26 17.22 18.93 -8.00
CA ALA A 26 18.45 18.37 -7.44
C ALA A 26 19.06 17.27 -8.32
N GLY A 27 18.21 16.50 -9.01
CA GLY A 27 18.63 15.44 -9.94
C GLY A 27 19.03 15.93 -11.33
N HIS A 28 18.82 17.23 -11.64
CA HIS A 28 19.14 17.78 -12.96
C HIS A 28 20.62 17.61 -13.30
N ASN A 29 20.91 17.10 -14.50
CA ASN A 29 22.26 16.75 -14.97
C ASN A 29 23.04 15.72 -14.11
N ARG A 30 22.42 15.12 -13.09
CA ARG A 30 23.06 14.13 -12.22
C ARG A 30 22.48 12.72 -12.42
N VAL A 31 21.21 12.66 -12.85
CA VAL A 31 20.47 11.42 -13.05
C VAL A 31 19.75 11.48 -14.40
N ALA A 32 19.60 10.35 -15.07
CA ALA A 32 18.84 10.27 -16.31
C ALA A 32 17.40 10.79 -16.11
N THR A 33 17.02 11.85 -16.78
CA THR A 33 15.77 12.60 -16.58
C THR A 33 14.53 11.70 -16.70
N ARG A 34 14.47 10.85 -17.71
CA ARG A 34 13.34 9.92 -17.91
C ARG A 34 13.21 8.91 -16.77
N TRP A 35 14.33 8.43 -16.27
CA TRP A 35 14.33 7.48 -15.16
C TRP A 35 13.88 8.15 -13.87
N LEU A 36 14.41 9.35 -13.57
CA LEU A 36 13.98 10.13 -12.41
C LEU A 36 12.50 10.46 -12.45
N ALA A 37 12.00 10.92 -13.60
CA ALA A 37 10.56 11.20 -13.79
C ALA A 37 9.71 9.94 -13.51
N SER A 38 10.16 8.75 -13.92
CA SER A 38 9.47 7.48 -13.63
C SER A 38 9.46 7.16 -12.13
N VAL A 39 10.56 7.42 -11.42
CA VAL A 39 10.65 7.23 -9.97
C VAL A 39 9.70 8.20 -9.25
N LEU A 40 9.74 9.48 -9.60
CA LEU A 40 8.87 10.51 -9.01
C LEU A 40 7.39 10.20 -9.24
N LYS A 41 7.02 9.78 -10.46
CA LYS A 41 5.65 9.38 -10.80
C LYS A 41 5.18 8.17 -9.96
N ALA A 42 6.08 7.25 -9.62
CA ALA A 42 5.76 6.07 -8.83
C ALA A 42 5.85 6.32 -7.32
N SER A 43 6.34 7.48 -6.89
CA SER A 43 6.53 7.81 -5.48
C SER A 43 5.25 8.32 -4.83
N SER A 44 5.16 8.13 -3.52
CA SER A 44 4.09 8.63 -2.65
C SER A 44 4.69 9.26 -1.39
N ALA A 45 3.99 10.21 -0.78
CA ALA A 45 4.35 10.77 0.52
C ALA A 45 3.61 10.08 1.68
N LEU A 46 2.91 8.98 1.41
CA LEU A 46 2.01 8.36 2.38
C LEU A 46 2.58 7.10 3.03
N ALA A 47 3.62 6.49 2.46
CA ALA A 47 4.25 5.31 3.04
C ALA A 47 5.11 5.68 4.26
N ASP A 48 4.86 5.03 5.38
CA ASP A 48 5.61 5.22 6.64
C ASP A 48 6.85 4.32 6.73
N SER A 49 7.00 3.38 5.80
CA SER A 49 8.16 2.48 5.74
C SER A 49 8.50 2.03 4.31
N PRO A 50 9.76 1.62 4.07
CA PRO A 50 10.14 1.01 2.78
C PRO A 50 9.34 -0.25 2.44
N LYS A 51 8.86 -0.98 3.45
CA LYS A 51 8.07 -2.19 3.24
C LYS A 51 6.63 -1.89 2.83
N GLU A 52 6.05 -0.79 3.30
CA GLU A 52 4.76 -0.30 2.79
C GLU A 52 4.87 0.12 1.33
N THR A 53 5.96 0.80 0.92
CA THR A 53 6.25 1.06 -0.50
C THR A 53 6.29 -0.24 -1.31
N GLU A 54 6.98 -1.27 -0.81
CA GLU A 54 7.04 -2.59 -1.48
C GLU A 54 5.64 -3.21 -1.59
N MET A 55 4.87 -3.21 -0.49
CA MET A 55 3.49 -3.69 -0.44
C MET A 55 2.61 -2.95 -1.46
N ARG A 56 2.74 -1.63 -1.55
CA ARG A 56 2.03 -0.79 -2.53
C ARG A 56 2.34 -1.21 -3.97
N PHE A 57 3.60 -1.49 -4.30
CA PHE A 57 3.97 -1.97 -5.64
C PHE A 57 3.35 -3.33 -5.98
N LEU A 58 3.36 -4.25 -5.02
CA LEU A 58 2.74 -5.57 -5.18
C LEU A 58 1.23 -5.47 -5.34
N ALA A 59 0.57 -4.68 -4.49
CA ALA A 59 -0.88 -4.44 -4.56
C ALA A 59 -1.28 -3.71 -5.83
N ALA A 60 -0.53 -2.69 -6.26
CA ALA A 60 -0.78 -1.95 -7.50
C ALA A 60 -0.69 -2.83 -8.76
N LYS A 61 0.15 -3.87 -8.74
CA LYS A 61 0.18 -4.87 -9.81
C LYS A 61 -1.17 -5.59 -9.91
N VAL A 62 -1.70 -6.04 -8.78
CA VAL A 62 -3.00 -6.73 -8.72
C VAL A 62 -4.14 -5.78 -9.06
N ALA A 63 -4.10 -4.54 -8.57
CA ALA A 63 -5.08 -3.50 -8.89
C ALA A 63 -5.22 -3.34 -10.41
N ARG A 64 -4.10 -3.23 -11.13
CA ARG A 64 -4.09 -3.15 -12.61
C ARG A 64 -4.62 -4.41 -13.29
N GLU A 65 -4.31 -5.60 -12.75
CA GLU A 65 -4.78 -6.87 -13.30
C GLU A 65 -6.31 -7.01 -13.26
N PHE A 66 -6.94 -6.42 -12.25
CA PHE A 66 -8.39 -6.51 -12.02
C PHE A 66 -9.14 -5.20 -12.32
N GLY A 67 -8.45 -4.13 -12.73
CA GLY A 67 -9.07 -2.83 -13.00
C GLY A 67 -9.66 -2.18 -11.76
N LEU A 68 -9.08 -2.42 -10.58
CA LEU A 68 -9.54 -1.88 -9.31
C LEU A 68 -8.73 -0.66 -8.90
N ARG A 69 -9.34 0.23 -8.10
CA ARG A 69 -8.62 1.29 -7.42
C ARG A 69 -7.82 0.72 -6.26
N LEU A 70 -6.63 1.28 -6.06
CA LEU A 70 -5.82 1.09 -4.88
C LEU A 70 -5.69 2.44 -4.19
N GLU A 71 -6.12 2.51 -2.95
CA GLU A 71 -6.01 3.70 -2.11
C GLU A 71 -4.97 3.48 -1.02
N GLU A 72 -4.22 4.55 -0.71
CA GLU A 72 -3.23 4.57 0.38
C GLU A 72 -3.84 5.24 1.60
N GLN A 73 -3.46 4.80 2.81
CA GLN A 73 -3.83 5.40 4.08
C GLN A 73 -5.35 5.53 4.27
N VAL A 74 -6.07 4.41 4.06
CA VAL A 74 -7.53 4.38 4.14
C VAL A 74 -7.99 4.47 5.60
N GLU A 75 -8.74 5.52 5.91
CA GLU A 75 -9.26 5.76 7.26
C GLU A 75 -10.57 5.01 7.51
N PHE A 76 -10.64 4.36 8.65
CA PHE A 76 -11.83 3.72 9.17
C PHE A 76 -12.29 4.39 10.45
N HIS A 77 -13.58 4.66 10.55
CA HIS A 77 -14.16 5.33 11.69
C HIS A 77 -15.20 4.42 12.36
N ALA A 78 -15.30 4.51 13.68
CA ALA A 78 -16.34 3.90 14.49
C ALA A 78 -16.84 4.96 15.50
N ASP A 79 -18.15 5.07 15.66
CA ASP A 79 -18.78 6.05 16.57
C ASP A 79 -18.31 7.50 16.37
N GLY A 80 -18.06 7.88 15.11
CA GLY A 80 -17.60 9.24 14.75
C GLY A 80 -16.13 9.52 15.10
N ARG A 81 -15.35 8.51 15.49
CA ARG A 81 -13.92 8.64 15.82
C ARG A 81 -13.09 7.79 14.88
N LEU A 82 -11.87 8.25 14.60
CA LEU A 82 -10.91 7.45 13.85
C LEU A 82 -10.60 6.17 14.63
N LEU A 83 -10.94 5.03 14.06
CA LEU A 83 -10.65 3.71 14.61
C LEU A 83 -9.24 3.28 14.22
N THR A 84 -8.93 3.31 12.93
CA THR A 84 -7.63 2.90 12.39
C THR A 84 -7.43 3.46 10.99
N ARG A 85 -6.20 3.32 10.50
CA ARG A 85 -5.84 3.64 9.12
C ARG A 85 -5.11 2.45 8.52
N ALA A 86 -5.70 1.87 7.47
CA ALA A 86 -5.03 0.82 6.71
C ALA A 86 -3.99 1.43 5.76
N ASP A 87 -2.83 0.79 5.63
CA ASP A 87 -1.79 1.26 4.72
C ASP A 87 -2.28 1.31 3.28
N LEU A 88 -3.05 0.30 2.87
CA LEU A 88 -3.65 0.21 1.54
C LEU A 88 -5.08 -0.33 1.62
N GLY A 89 -5.90 0.02 0.63
CA GLY A 89 -7.24 -0.51 0.49
C GLY A 89 -7.66 -0.72 -0.97
N PHE A 90 -8.52 -1.71 -1.17
CA PHE A 90 -9.29 -1.91 -2.40
C PHE A 90 -10.75 -1.65 -2.09
N PRO A 91 -11.28 -0.42 -2.26
CA PRO A 91 -12.63 -0.07 -1.83
C PRO A 91 -13.71 -0.90 -2.50
N GLU A 92 -13.60 -1.16 -3.80
CA GLU A 92 -14.57 -1.95 -4.56
C GLU A 92 -14.64 -3.39 -4.05
N ALA A 93 -13.51 -3.92 -3.58
CA ALA A 93 -13.43 -5.27 -3.04
C ALA A 93 -13.55 -5.31 -1.51
N ARG A 94 -13.65 -4.16 -0.83
CA ARG A 94 -13.65 -4.04 0.64
C ARG A 94 -12.52 -4.84 1.31
N LEU A 95 -11.30 -4.64 0.79
CA LEU A 95 -10.08 -5.22 1.36
C LEU A 95 -9.23 -4.11 1.96
N ALA A 96 -8.83 -4.28 3.22
CA ALA A 96 -7.91 -3.42 3.93
C ALA A 96 -6.60 -4.19 4.20
N LEU A 97 -5.46 -3.62 3.79
CA LEU A 97 -4.15 -4.23 3.91
C LEU A 97 -3.32 -3.44 4.93
N PHE A 98 -2.70 -4.16 5.85
CA PHE A 98 -1.82 -3.61 6.87
C PHE A 98 -0.44 -4.26 6.73
N TYR A 99 0.60 -3.47 6.88
CA TYR A 99 1.95 -3.96 7.04
C TYR A 99 2.36 -3.90 8.52
N ASP A 100 2.50 -5.07 9.12
CA ASP A 100 2.95 -5.18 10.50
C ASP A 100 4.49 -5.27 10.50
N GLY A 101 5.15 -4.22 10.97
CA GLY A 101 6.59 -4.20 11.18
C GLY A 101 7.02 -5.23 12.25
N ILE A 102 8.34 -5.39 12.40
CA ILE A 102 8.89 -6.22 13.48
C ILE A 102 8.80 -5.38 14.77
N HIS A 103 7.64 -5.36 15.38
CA HIS A 103 7.49 -4.89 16.75
C HIS A 103 7.33 -6.10 17.67
N HIS A 104 8.04 -6.09 18.78
CA HIS A 104 7.79 -7.02 19.88
C HIS A 104 6.37 -6.78 20.34
N GLU A 105 5.44 -7.65 19.91
CA GLU A 105 4.01 -7.53 20.20
C GLU A 105 3.77 -7.56 21.69
N GLU A 106 3.49 -6.41 22.26
CA GLU A 106 2.88 -6.34 23.58
C GLU A 106 1.43 -6.85 23.47
N GLN A 107 0.96 -7.53 24.50
CA GLN A 107 -0.41 -8.07 24.57
C GLN A 107 -1.49 -7.02 24.28
N LYS A 108 -1.23 -5.75 24.60
CA LYS A 108 -2.11 -4.62 24.31
C LYS A 108 -2.31 -4.39 22.79
N GLN A 109 -1.25 -4.54 21.99
CA GLN A 109 -1.34 -4.40 20.54
C GLN A 109 -2.25 -5.45 19.93
N ARG A 110 -2.12 -6.73 20.36
CA ARG A 110 -2.99 -7.82 19.89
C ARG A 110 -4.47 -7.60 20.21
N ILE A 111 -4.77 -7.06 21.41
CA ILE A 111 -6.16 -6.75 21.80
C ILE A 111 -6.70 -5.65 20.89
N TYR A 112 -5.91 -4.60 20.64
CA TYR A 112 -6.28 -3.52 19.75
C TYR A 112 -6.53 -4.01 18.32
N ASP A 113 -5.60 -4.79 17.75
CA ASP A 113 -5.71 -5.35 16.41
C ASP A 113 -6.95 -6.23 16.25
N ASN A 114 -7.25 -7.10 17.23
CA ASN A 114 -8.48 -7.89 17.24
C ASN A 114 -9.75 -7.04 17.29
N THR A 115 -9.71 -5.90 17.99
CA THR A 115 -10.83 -4.97 18.03
C THR A 115 -11.03 -4.30 16.68
N VAL A 116 -9.95 -3.81 16.07
CA VAL A 116 -9.96 -3.24 14.72
C VAL A 116 -10.52 -4.23 13.69
N ASP A 117 -9.99 -5.46 13.68
CA ASP A 117 -10.42 -6.49 12.72
C ASP A 117 -11.92 -6.82 12.86
N ARG A 118 -12.44 -6.83 14.10
CA ARG A 118 -13.86 -7.05 14.36
C ARG A 118 -14.72 -5.90 13.85
N GLU A 119 -14.33 -4.66 14.14
CA GLU A 119 -15.04 -3.46 13.67
C GLU A 119 -15.04 -3.35 12.15
N LEU A 120 -13.91 -3.65 11.50
CA LEU A 120 -13.85 -3.68 10.05
C LEU A 120 -14.74 -4.78 9.46
N ALA A 121 -14.80 -5.95 10.10
CA ALA A 121 -15.68 -7.03 9.69
C ALA A 121 -17.17 -6.64 9.79
N VAL A 122 -17.58 -5.89 10.84
CA VAL A 122 -18.93 -5.32 10.96
C VAL A 122 -19.23 -4.37 9.80
N GLN A 123 -18.25 -3.59 9.36
CA GLN A 123 -18.33 -2.72 8.19
C GLN A 123 -18.17 -3.47 6.85
N GLN A 124 -18.14 -4.81 6.89
CA GLN A 124 -17.97 -5.71 5.74
C GLN A 124 -16.63 -5.57 5.01
N TRP A 125 -15.60 -5.12 5.71
CA TRP A 125 -14.23 -5.14 5.20
C TRP A 125 -13.51 -6.38 5.69
N THR A 126 -12.63 -6.90 4.83
CA THR A 126 -11.70 -7.98 5.19
C THR A 126 -10.33 -7.39 5.40
N THR A 127 -9.74 -7.66 6.54
CA THR A 127 -8.38 -7.27 6.87
C THR A 127 -7.37 -8.31 6.42
N LEU A 128 -6.27 -7.86 5.83
CA LEU A 128 -5.12 -8.69 5.49
C LEU A 128 -3.88 -8.04 6.09
N ARG A 129 -3.17 -8.79 6.94
CA ARG A 129 -1.96 -8.30 7.60
C ARG A 129 -0.73 -9.01 7.03
N TYR A 130 0.26 -8.22 6.68
CA TYR A 130 1.51 -8.72 6.10
C TYR A 130 2.70 -8.30 6.95
N THR A 131 3.61 -9.22 7.14
CA THR A 131 4.93 -8.97 7.74
C THR A 131 6.01 -9.11 6.67
N GLN A 132 7.25 -8.83 7.02
CA GLN A 132 8.38 -9.08 6.14
C GLN A 132 8.40 -10.53 5.61
N ASN A 133 8.01 -11.50 6.42
CA ASN A 133 8.04 -12.93 6.07
C ASN A 133 6.85 -13.34 5.20
N THR A 134 5.73 -12.63 5.27
CA THR A 134 4.49 -12.99 4.54
C THR A 134 4.22 -12.10 3.33
N LEU A 135 4.93 -11.00 3.17
CA LEU A 135 4.70 -10.07 2.05
C LEU A 135 4.83 -10.74 0.67
N GLY A 136 5.68 -11.77 0.55
CA GLY A 136 5.88 -12.50 -0.70
C GLY A 136 4.64 -13.24 -1.24
N VAL A 137 3.67 -13.59 -0.38
CA VAL A 137 2.45 -14.27 -0.81
C VAL A 137 1.31 -13.33 -1.18
N LEU A 138 1.44 -12.01 -0.96
CA LEU A 138 0.40 -11.00 -1.15
C LEU A 138 -0.27 -11.08 -2.52
N VAL A 139 0.51 -11.11 -3.59
CA VAL A 139 -0.01 -11.11 -4.96
C VAL A 139 -0.89 -12.36 -5.22
N GLY A 140 -0.41 -13.54 -4.80
CA GLY A 140 -1.16 -14.78 -4.93
C GLY A 140 -2.46 -14.76 -4.14
N GLN A 141 -2.39 -14.32 -2.89
CA GLN A 141 -3.53 -14.27 -1.99
C GLN A 141 -4.60 -13.28 -2.47
N LEU A 142 -4.21 -12.06 -2.88
CA LEU A 142 -5.15 -11.09 -3.44
C LEU A 142 -5.85 -11.61 -4.69
N ARG A 143 -5.12 -12.27 -5.60
CA ARG A 143 -5.72 -12.87 -6.81
C ARG A 143 -6.78 -13.90 -6.46
N VAL A 144 -6.51 -14.78 -5.51
CA VAL A 144 -7.47 -15.79 -5.05
C VAL A 144 -8.71 -15.12 -4.47
N ILE A 145 -8.54 -14.19 -3.52
CA ILE A 145 -9.65 -13.52 -2.86
C ILE A 145 -10.51 -12.73 -3.88
N LEU A 146 -9.90 -11.97 -4.77
CA LEU A 146 -10.62 -11.19 -5.77
C LEU A 146 -11.40 -12.09 -6.73
N THR A 147 -10.80 -13.19 -7.20
CA THR A 147 -11.49 -14.16 -8.04
C THR A 147 -12.67 -14.82 -7.32
N GLN A 148 -12.50 -15.20 -6.06
CA GLN A 148 -13.60 -15.77 -5.25
C GLN A 148 -14.74 -14.78 -5.00
N ARG A 149 -14.45 -13.47 -5.02
CA ARG A 149 -15.45 -12.39 -4.93
C ARG A 149 -16.09 -12.01 -6.25
N GLY A 150 -15.78 -12.73 -7.33
CA GLY A 150 -16.36 -12.52 -8.65
C GLY A 150 -15.68 -11.45 -9.50
N PHE A 151 -14.54 -10.89 -9.06
CA PHE A 151 -13.76 -9.99 -9.89
C PHE A 151 -13.01 -10.77 -10.97
N VAL A 152 -13.04 -10.27 -12.20
CA VAL A 152 -12.40 -10.89 -13.36
C VAL A 152 -11.16 -10.10 -13.76
N ARG A 153 -10.08 -10.80 -14.11
CA ARG A 153 -8.89 -10.14 -14.63
C ARG A 153 -9.17 -9.50 -15.98
N ILE A 154 -8.69 -8.28 -16.12
CA ILE A 154 -8.70 -7.61 -17.42
C ILE A 154 -7.59 -8.24 -18.27
N ASP A 155 -7.97 -8.93 -19.36
CA ASP A 155 -7.00 -9.44 -20.31
C ASP A 155 -6.34 -8.26 -21.03
N ASN A 156 -5.13 -7.89 -20.59
CA ASN A 156 -4.29 -6.88 -21.25
C ASN A 156 -3.70 -7.41 -22.59
N LYS A 157 -4.41 -8.28 -23.30
CA LYS A 157 -4.03 -8.80 -24.62
C LYS A 157 -4.71 -8.05 -25.76
N LYS A 158 -4.95 -6.73 -25.64
CA LYS A 158 -5.31 -5.89 -26.80
C LYS A 158 -4.90 -4.44 -26.51
N ILE A 159 -3.65 -4.11 -26.72
CA ILE A 159 -3.22 -2.85 -27.34
C ILE A 159 -1.87 -3.13 -27.99
#